data_dc958d3160783eb342b23118b7541f25
#
_entry.id   dc958d3160783eb342b23118b7541f25
#
_cell.length_a   1.000
_cell.length_b   1.000
_cell.length_c   1.000
_cell.angle_alpha   90.00
_cell.angle_beta   90.00
_cell.angle_gamma   90.00
#
_symmetry.space_group_name_H-M   'P 1'
#
loop_
_entity.id
_entity.type
_entity.pdbx_description
1 polymer ?
#
loop_
_entity_poly.entity_id
_entity_poly.type
_entity_poly.pdbx_seq_one_letter_code
_entity_poly.pdbx_strand_id
1 'polypeptide(L)'
;MNDNQNELLQKAIAELKNSPTVDIKGKSYTQVSTRINLFRKYFPMASIETLITYNDDIRVIIQTKISLNDKVIATGYAEEVRGDGNYINQTSAVENCETSSIGRALSNLGLGGSEYASSFEVTNAIAKQEQIKQTTNQQNYKPQYQNQNDFSTLVNAGLQVIDNGDLLVVSGDRIFEKKNIIKNAGFRWNGQNKTWYMQKREAA
;
A
#
# COMPACT_ATOMS: atom_id res chain seq x y z
N MET A 1 -23.45 10.17 -23.15
CA MET A 1 -24.37 9.03 -23.31
C MET A 1 -25.70 9.61 -23.80
N ASN A 2 -26.43 8.90 -24.65
CA ASN A 2 -27.79 9.26 -25.04
C ASN A 2 -28.82 8.68 -24.04
N ASP A 3 -30.12 9.01 -24.19
CA ASP A 3 -31.14 8.59 -23.23
C ASP A 3 -31.26 7.08 -23.09
N ASN A 4 -31.17 6.34 -24.18
CA ASN A 4 -31.20 4.88 -24.18
C ASN A 4 -29.98 4.29 -23.42
N GLN A 5 -28.80 4.87 -23.60
CA GLN A 5 -27.57 4.45 -22.86
C GLN A 5 -27.67 4.77 -21.36
N ASN A 6 -28.31 5.89 -21.01
CA ASN A 6 -28.55 6.22 -19.60
C ASN A 6 -29.53 5.23 -18.98
N GLU A 7 -30.61 4.85 -19.70
CA GLU A 7 -31.57 3.84 -19.23
C GLU A 7 -30.88 2.46 -19.02
N LEU A 8 -30.04 2.04 -19.97
CA LEU A 8 -29.26 0.79 -19.83
C LEU A 8 -28.31 0.84 -18.61
N LEU A 9 -27.67 1.97 -18.35
CA LEU A 9 -26.82 2.15 -17.18
C LEU A 9 -27.63 2.05 -15.88
N GLN A 10 -28.82 2.67 -15.82
CA GLN A 10 -29.68 2.56 -14.64
C GLN A 10 -30.14 1.12 -14.40
N LYS A 11 -30.45 0.36 -15.45
CA LYS A 11 -30.76 -1.07 -15.35
C LYS A 11 -29.56 -1.87 -14.81
N ALA A 12 -28.36 -1.61 -15.32
CA ALA A 12 -27.15 -2.25 -14.84
C ALA A 12 -26.88 -1.95 -13.35
N ILE A 13 -27.04 -0.68 -12.93
CA ILE A 13 -26.89 -0.27 -11.52
C ILE A 13 -27.93 -0.97 -10.62
N ALA A 14 -29.17 -1.07 -11.08
CA ALA A 14 -30.23 -1.75 -10.34
C ALA A 14 -29.94 -3.26 -10.17
N GLU A 15 -29.46 -3.93 -11.22
CA GLU A 15 -29.11 -5.35 -11.18
C GLU A 15 -27.88 -5.60 -10.29
N LEU A 16 -26.92 -4.67 -10.30
CA LEU A 16 -25.72 -4.78 -9.46
C LEU A 16 -26.04 -4.91 -7.97
N LYS A 17 -27.07 -4.24 -7.49
CA LYS A 17 -27.50 -4.31 -6.08
C LYS A 17 -27.90 -5.71 -5.63
N ASN A 18 -28.31 -6.55 -6.57
CA ASN A 18 -28.74 -7.93 -6.34
C ASN A 18 -27.65 -8.96 -6.76
N SER A 19 -26.49 -8.48 -7.17
CA SER A 19 -25.39 -9.34 -7.61
C SER A 19 -24.71 -10.05 -6.43
N PRO A 20 -24.11 -11.24 -6.66
CA PRO A 20 -23.36 -11.93 -5.63
C PRO A 20 -22.25 -11.06 -5.04
N THR A 21 -22.09 -11.12 -3.74
CA THR A 21 -21.02 -10.47 -3.00
C THR A 21 -20.16 -11.48 -2.27
N VAL A 22 -18.93 -11.10 -1.95
CA VAL A 22 -18.05 -11.86 -1.05
C VAL A 22 -17.92 -11.10 0.25
N ASP A 23 -17.95 -11.83 1.37
CA ASP A 23 -17.67 -11.23 2.68
C ASP A 23 -16.16 -11.14 2.90
N ILE A 24 -15.72 -9.95 3.28
CA ILE A 24 -14.33 -9.72 3.68
C ILE A 24 -14.37 -9.00 5.04
N LYS A 25 -14.08 -9.75 6.09
CA LYS A 25 -14.05 -9.25 7.48
C LYS A 25 -15.34 -8.50 7.88
N GLY A 26 -16.49 -9.10 7.58
CA GLY A 26 -17.80 -8.54 7.91
C GLY A 26 -18.31 -7.46 6.99
N LYS A 27 -17.62 -7.19 5.87
CA LYS A 27 -18.06 -6.27 4.83
C LYS A 27 -18.34 -7.00 3.52
N SER A 28 -19.42 -6.63 2.87
CA SER A 28 -19.89 -7.24 1.61
C SER A 28 -19.27 -6.51 0.42
N TYR A 29 -18.57 -7.23 -0.46
CA TYR A 29 -17.89 -6.69 -1.65
C TYR A 29 -18.39 -7.34 -2.93
N THR A 30 -18.69 -6.52 -3.95
CA THR A 30 -18.94 -7.01 -5.29
C THR A 30 -17.61 -7.11 -6.04
N GLN A 31 -17.26 -8.32 -6.48
CA GLN A 31 -16.01 -8.56 -7.22
C GLN A 31 -15.96 -7.74 -8.52
N VAL A 32 -14.76 -7.33 -8.93
CA VAL A 32 -14.56 -6.59 -10.19
C VAL A 32 -15.02 -7.42 -11.39
N SER A 33 -14.77 -8.73 -11.39
CA SER A 33 -15.25 -9.67 -12.43
C SER A 33 -16.78 -9.63 -12.58
N THR A 34 -17.52 -9.63 -11.48
CA THR A 34 -19.00 -9.52 -11.50
C THR A 34 -19.42 -8.19 -12.13
N ARG A 35 -18.75 -7.10 -11.78
CA ARG A 35 -19.04 -5.76 -12.33
C ARG A 35 -18.69 -5.67 -13.82
N ILE A 36 -17.59 -6.27 -14.27
CA ILE A 36 -17.23 -6.37 -15.70
C ILE A 36 -18.29 -7.15 -16.47
N ASN A 37 -18.71 -8.33 -15.97
CA ASN A 37 -19.70 -9.17 -16.63
C ASN A 37 -21.03 -8.44 -16.77
N LEU A 38 -21.47 -7.74 -15.71
CA LEU A 38 -22.67 -6.93 -15.74
C LEU A 38 -22.56 -5.77 -16.73
N PHE A 39 -21.43 -5.06 -16.72
CA PHE A 39 -21.16 -3.98 -17.69
C PHE A 39 -21.21 -4.51 -19.14
N ARG A 40 -20.57 -5.64 -19.43
CA ARG A 40 -20.59 -6.28 -20.76
C ARG A 40 -21.99 -6.73 -21.19
N LYS A 41 -22.84 -7.15 -20.25
CA LYS A 41 -24.24 -7.53 -20.54
C LYS A 41 -25.03 -6.35 -21.13
N TYR A 42 -24.84 -5.14 -20.60
CA TYR A 42 -25.58 -3.94 -21.03
C TYR A 42 -24.84 -3.12 -22.09
N PHE A 43 -23.51 -3.21 -22.14
CA PHE A 43 -22.65 -2.45 -23.05
C PHE A 43 -21.62 -3.36 -23.73
N PRO A 44 -22.07 -4.32 -24.57
CA PRO A 44 -21.17 -5.32 -25.16
C PRO A 44 -20.14 -4.69 -26.11
N MET A 45 -20.46 -3.56 -26.73
CA MET A 45 -19.60 -2.86 -27.69
C MET A 45 -18.73 -1.76 -27.03
N ALA A 46 -18.83 -1.54 -25.72
CA ALA A 46 -17.97 -0.59 -25.03
C ALA A 46 -16.53 -1.11 -24.93
N SER A 47 -15.58 -0.20 -24.99
CA SER A 47 -14.15 -0.50 -24.76
C SER A 47 -13.80 -0.33 -23.29
N ILE A 48 -13.00 -1.26 -22.75
CA ILE A 48 -12.25 -1.10 -21.50
C ILE A 48 -10.79 -1.22 -21.89
N GLU A 49 -10.05 -0.14 -21.75
CA GLU A 49 -8.65 -0.02 -22.14
C GLU A 49 -7.81 0.30 -20.90
N THR A 50 -6.74 -0.44 -20.69
CA THR A 50 -5.78 -0.21 -19.60
C THR A 50 -4.46 0.27 -20.17
N LEU A 51 -3.83 1.24 -19.49
CA LEU A 51 -2.55 1.81 -19.87
C LEU A 51 -1.64 1.88 -18.63
N ILE A 52 -0.49 1.27 -18.70
CA ILE A 52 0.56 1.45 -17.71
C ILE A 52 1.12 2.87 -17.89
N THR A 53 0.83 3.75 -16.91
CA THR A 53 1.30 5.14 -16.92
C THR A 53 2.63 5.33 -16.20
N TYR A 54 2.97 4.41 -15.31
CA TYR A 54 4.23 4.35 -14.60
C TYR A 54 4.57 2.91 -14.20
N ASN A 55 5.84 2.52 -14.32
CA ASN A 55 6.30 1.20 -13.88
C ASN A 55 7.81 1.24 -13.60
N ASP A 56 8.20 0.88 -12.35
CA ASP A 56 9.58 0.68 -11.93
C ASP A 56 9.69 -0.52 -10.97
N ASP A 57 10.84 -0.70 -10.34
CA ASP A 57 11.08 -1.80 -9.40
C ASP A 57 10.31 -1.63 -8.06
N ILE A 58 9.76 -0.43 -7.80
CA ILE A 58 9.09 -0.09 -6.55
C ILE A 58 7.58 -0.15 -6.71
N ARG A 59 7.02 0.35 -7.83
CA ARG A 59 5.58 0.48 -8.02
C ARG A 59 5.15 0.45 -9.48
N VAL A 60 3.88 0.19 -9.69
CA VAL A 60 3.20 0.32 -10.97
C VAL A 60 1.95 1.19 -10.81
N ILE A 61 1.68 2.05 -11.79
CA ILE A 61 0.46 2.86 -11.88
C ILE A 61 -0.22 2.56 -13.20
N ILE A 62 -1.51 2.21 -13.14
CA ILE A 62 -2.33 1.90 -14.31
C ILE A 62 -3.53 2.82 -14.36
N GLN A 63 -3.79 3.34 -15.55
CA GLN A 63 -5.02 4.03 -15.91
C GLN A 63 -5.93 3.10 -16.70
N THR A 64 -7.20 3.07 -16.33
CA THR A 64 -8.28 2.47 -17.16
C THR A 64 -9.13 3.57 -17.75
N LYS A 65 -9.50 3.42 -19.04
CA LYS A 65 -10.50 4.21 -19.74
C LYS A 65 -11.64 3.29 -20.17
N ILE A 66 -12.87 3.70 -19.90
CA ILE A 66 -14.09 3.07 -20.45
C ILE A 66 -14.63 3.99 -21.50
N SER A 67 -14.79 3.50 -22.73
CA SER A 67 -15.29 4.28 -23.86
C SER A 67 -16.52 3.62 -24.49
N LEU A 68 -17.43 4.44 -24.95
CA LEU A 68 -18.64 4.04 -25.68
C LEU A 68 -18.80 4.97 -26.88
N ASN A 69 -18.86 4.43 -28.10
CA ASN A 69 -18.92 5.20 -29.35
C ASN A 69 -17.77 6.23 -29.40
N ASP A 70 -16.55 5.78 -29.18
CA ASP A 70 -15.30 6.56 -29.21
C ASP A 70 -15.23 7.71 -28.18
N LYS A 71 -16.21 7.79 -27.28
CA LYS A 71 -16.22 8.77 -26.21
C LYS A 71 -15.88 8.11 -24.89
N VAL A 72 -14.88 8.64 -24.19
CA VAL A 72 -14.55 8.22 -22.82
C VAL A 72 -15.70 8.61 -21.89
N ILE A 73 -16.27 7.61 -21.20
CA ILE A 73 -17.41 7.78 -20.27
C ILE A 73 -17.01 7.58 -18.81
N ALA A 74 -15.89 6.93 -18.54
CA ALA A 74 -15.30 6.82 -17.20
C ALA A 74 -13.81 6.54 -17.28
N THR A 75 -13.08 6.92 -16.22
CA THR A 75 -11.67 6.61 -16.01
C THR A 75 -11.45 6.14 -14.59
N GLY A 76 -10.39 5.36 -14.38
CA GLY A 76 -9.93 4.93 -13.05
C GLY A 76 -8.41 4.83 -13.03
N TYR A 77 -7.80 5.11 -11.88
CA TYR A 77 -6.37 4.94 -11.64
C TYR A 77 -6.16 4.03 -10.44
N ALA A 78 -5.13 3.23 -10.48
CA ALA A 78 -4.65 2.47 -9.33
C ALA A 78 -3.13 2.52 -9.27
N GLU A 79 -2.59 2.34 -8.09
CA GLU A 79 -1.17 2.15 -7.79
C GLU A 79 -1.00 0.91 -6.93
N GLU A 80 -0.03 0.08 -7.28
CA GLU A 80 0.42 -1.04 -6.46
C GLU A 80 1.92 -0.94 -6.21
N VAL A 81 2.31 -1.11 -4.93
CA VAL A 81 3.70 -1.06 -4.49
C VAL A 81 4.25 -2.48 -4.38
N ARG A 82 5.40 -2.74 -5.02
CA ARG A 82 6.13 -4.01 -4.93
C ARG A 82 6.87 -4.08 -3.59
N GLY A 83 6.88 -5.26 -2.97
CA GLY A 83 7.72 -5.49 -1.79
C GLY A 83 7.27 -4.83 -0.48
N ASP A 84 6.01 -4.37 -0.39
CA ASP A 84 5.45 -3.76 0.82
C ASP A 84 5.02 -4.79 1.91
N GLY A 85 5.59 -5.99 1.87
CA GLY A 85 5.22 -7.12 2.74
C GLY A 85 4.05 -7.95 2.23
N ASN A 86 3.42 -7.53 1.13
CA ASN A 86 2.37 -8.30 0.48
C ASN A 86 2.97 -9.26 -0.56
N TYR A 87 2.95 -10.55 -0.24
CA TYR A 87 3.48 -11.60 -1.13
C TYR A 87 2.85 -11.56 -2.54
N ILE A 88 1.58 -11.20 -2.65
CA ILE A 88 0.87 -11.11 -3.93
C ILE A 88 1.44 -9.98 -4.78
N ASN A 89 1.71 -8.81 -4.21
CA ASN A 89 2.29 -7.69 -4.94
C ASN A 89 3.76 -7.90 -5.36
N GLN A 90 4.46 -8.84 -4.74
CA GLN A 90 5.81 -9.23 -5.19
C GLN A 90 5.80 -9.92 -6.55
N THR A 91 4.74 -10.67 -6.86
CA THR A 91 4.66 -11.49 -8.08
C THR A 91 3.64 -10.99 -9.09
N SER A 92 2.60 -10.27 -8.66
CA SER A 92 1.41 -9.94 -9.47
C SER A 92 0.97 -8.47 -9.31
N ALA A 93 1.92 -7.56 -9.11
CA ALA A 93 1.60 -6.14 -8.91
C ALA A 93 0.89 -5.52 -10.12
N VAL A 94 1.26 -5.91 -11.35
CA VAL A 94 0.65 -5.39 -12.58
C VAL A 94 -0.80 -5.84 -12.68
N GLU A 95 -1.06 -7.14 -12.53
CA GLU A 95 -2.40 -7.74 -12.63
C GLU A 95 -3.33 -7.18 -11.55
N ASN A 96 -2.82 -6.98 -10.33
CA ASN A 96 -3.59 -6.39 -9.23
C ASN A 96 -3.91 -4.94 -9.51
N CYS A 97 -2.92 -4.15 -9.97
CA CYS A 97 -3.08 -2.77 -10.32
C CYS A 97 -4.08 -2.59 -11.47
N GLU A 98 -4.02 -3.44 -12.49
CA GLU A 98 -4.97 -3.45 -13.60
C GLU A 98 -6.40 -3.72 -13.11
N THR A 99 -6.60 -4.78 -12.33
CA THR A 99 -7.92 -5.11 -11.77
C THR A 99 -8.46 -3.98 -10.90
N SER A 100 -7.63 -3.38 -10.06
CA SER A 100 -7.99 -2.23 -9.22
C SER A 100 -8.39 -1.02 -10.06
N SER A 101 -7.64 -0.70 -11.12
CA SER A 101 -7.92 0.44 -11.99
C SER A 101 -9.23 0.27 -12.77
N ILE A 102 -9.52 -0.95 -13.25
CA ILE A 102 -10.81 -1.29 -13.89
C ILE A 102 -11.96 -1.14 -12.88
N GLY A 103 -11.78 -1.68 -11.67
CA GLY A 103 -12.77 -1.55 -10.60
C GLY A 103 -13.11 -0.10 -10.29
N ARG A 104 -12.13 0.80 -10.25
CA ARG A 104 -12.32 2.24 -10.04
C ARG A 104 -13.01 2.92 -11.21
N ALA A 105 -12.66 2.57 -12.45
CA ALA A 105 -13.32 3.10 -13.64
C ALA A 105 -14.81 2.70 -13.68
N LEU A 106 -15.14 1.44 -13.36
CA LEU A 106 -16.52 0.98 -13.25
C LEU A 106 -17.27 1.66 -12.10
N SER A 107 -16.61 1.91 -10.96
CA SER A 107 -17.20 2.66 -9.85
C SER A 107 -17.53 4.10 -10.23
N ASN A 108 -16.64 4.77 -10.96
CA ASN A 108 -16.86 6.12 -11.47
C ASN A 108 -18.02 6.19 -12.50
N LEU A 109 -18.30 5.08 -13.18
CA LEU A 109 -19.45 4.95 -14.07
C LEU A 109 -20.78 4.69 -13.30
N GLY A 110 -20.71 4.38 -11.99
CA GLY A 110 -21.87 4.02 -11.17
C GLY A 110 -21.98 2.52 -10.87
N LEU A 111 -21.06 1.69 -11.36
CA LEU A 111 -21.01 0.25 -11.11
C LEU A 111 -20.00 -0.09 -10.00
N GLY A 112 -20.05 0.66 -8.89
CA GLY A 112 -19.13 0.49 -7.76
C GLY A 112 -19.50 -0.64 -6.80
N GLY A 113 -20.75 -1.04 -6.77
CA GLY A 113 -21.26 -1.93 -5.71
C GLY A 113 -21.37 -1.19 -4.37
N SER A 114 -21.17 -1.90 -3.26
CA SER A 114 -21.26 -1.34 -1.90
C SER A 114 -20.06 -0.49 -1.49
N GLU A 115 -18.92 -0.68 -2.14
CA GLU A 115 -17.66 -0.03 -1.78
C GLU A 115 -16.92 0.48 -3.03
N TYR A 116 -16.32 1.67 -2.91
CA TYR A 116 -15.50 2.25 -3.99
C TYR A 116 -14.18 1.49 -4.21
N ALA A 117 -13.61 0.96 -3.13
CA ALA A 117 -12.39 0.17 -3.18
C ALA A 117 -12.64 -1.26 -3.69
N SER A 118 -11.67 -1.87 -4.36
CA SER A 118 -11.73 -3.30 -4.69
C SER A 118 -11.62 -4.15 -3.41
N SER A 119 -12.14 -5.38 -3.46
CA SER A 119 -12.01 -6.32 -2.34
C SER A 119 -10.55 -6.54 -1.94
N PHE A 120 -9.64 -6.50 -2.91
CA PHE A 120 -8.21 -6.64 -2.70
C PHE A 120 -7.60 -5.42 -2.00
N GLU A 121 -7.96 -4.19 -2.41
CA GLU A 121 -7.52 -2.95 -1.76
C GLU A 121 -7.98 -2.90 -0.30
N VAL A 122 -9.20 -3.34 -0.02
CA VAL A 122 -9.71 -3.39 1.35
C VAL A 122 -8.97 -4.43 2.18
N THR A 123 -8.72 -5.62 1.62
CA THR A 123 -7.93 -6.66 2.30
C THR A 123 -6.52 -6.15 2.62
N ASN A 124 -5.87 -5.50 1.68
CA ASN A 124 -4.55 -4.90 1.86
C ASN A 124 -4.57 -3.75 2.88
N ALA A 125 -5.56 -2.86 2.81
CA ALA A 125 -5.71 -1.78 3.78
C ALA A 125 -5.92 -2.32 5.19
N ILE A 126 -6.74 -3.39 5.34
CA ILE A 126 -6.95 -4.05 6.62
C ILE A 126 -5.67 -4.73 7.10
N ALA A 127 -4.96 -5.45 6.23
CA ALA A 127 -3.69 -6.09 6.58
C ALA A 127 -2.63 -5.05 7.02
N LYS A 128 -2.53 -3.92 6.31
CA LYS A 128 -1.67 -2.79 6.70
C LYS A 128 -2.09 -2.20 8.05
N GLN A 129 -3.39 -2.02 8.30
CA GLN A 129 -3.88 -1.53 9.58
C GLN A 129 -3.60 -2.51 10.73
N GLU A 130 -3.70 -3.81 10.48
CA GLU A 130 -3.36 -4.84 11.46
C GLU A 130 -1.86 -4.85 11.78
N GLN A 131 -1.01 -4.71 10.76
CA GLN A 131 0.44 -4.56 10.95
C GLN A 131 0.77 -3.28 11.73
N ILE A 132 0.14 -2.15 11.40
CA ILE A 132 0.31 -0.89 12.15
C ILE A 132 -0.15 -1.06 13.59
N LYS A 133 -1.32 -1.70 13.83
CA LYS A 133 -1.82 -1.98 15.18
C LYS A 133 -0.90 -2.91 15.97
N GLN A 134 -0.35 -3.93 15.35
CA GLN A 134 0.64 -4.81 15.98
C GLN A 134 1.92 -4.05 16.32
N THR A 135 2.40 -3.20 15.40
CA THR A 135 3.57 -2.34 15.63
C THR A 135 3.26 -1.27 16.70
N THR A 136 2.05 -0.69 16.70
CA THR A 136 1.63 0.31 17.69
C THR A 136 1.36 -0.34 19.06
N ASN A 137 0.83 -1.56 19.11
CA ASN A 137 0.69 -2.31 20.37
C ASN A 137 2.05 -2.76 20.93
N GLN A 138 3.04 -2.95 20.09
CA GLN A 138 4.42 -3.14 20.55
C GLN A 138 5.06 -1.82 21.03
N GLN A 139 4.58 -0.65 20.51
CA GLN A 139 5.04 0.66 20.97
C GLN A 139 4.32 1.15 22.24
N ASN A 140 3.15 0.60 22.60
CA ASN A 140 2.49 0.83 23.89
C ASN A 140 2.99 -0.09 25.01
N TYR A 141 4.05 -0.86 24.75
CA TYR A 141 4.84 -1.44 25.79
C TYR A 141 5.56 -0.28 26.49
N LYS A 142 5.08 0.11 27.69
CA LYS A 142 5.86 0.94 28.59
C LYS A 142 7.23 0.31 28.68
N PRO A 143 8.33 1.04 28.42
CA PRO A 143 9.65 0.47 28.60
C PRO A 143 9.78 0.09 30.07
N GLN A 144 9.62 -1.20 30.32
CA GLN A 144 10.18 -1.79 31.52
C GLN A 144 11.69 -1.57 31.34
N TYR A 145 12.29 -0.85 32.24
CA TYR A 145 13.72 -0.54 32.29
C TYR A 145 14.52 -1.80 32.00
N GLN A 146 14.86 -2.03 30.73
CA GLN A 146 15.84 -3.04 30.31
C GLN A 146 17.15 -2.30 30.07
N ASN A 147 18.16 -2.82 30.68
CA ASN A 147 19.57 -2.41 30.66
C ASN A 147 19.94 -1.44 29.53
N GLN A 148 20.39 -0.25 29.91
CA GLN A 148 20.64 0.94 29.10
C GLN A 148 21.75 0.78 28.03
N ASN A 149 22.18 -0.43 27.66
CA ASN A 149 23.31 -0.65 26.75
C ASN A 149 23.15 -1.89 25.82
N ASP A 150 21.92 -2.23 25.39
CA ASP A 150 21.79 -3.31 24.39
C ASP A 150 21.93 -2.75 22.97
N PHE A 151 23.15 -2.81 22.43
CA PHE A 151 23.47 -2.45 21.03
C PHE A 151 23.52 -3.67 20.10
N SER A 152 22.93 -4.79 20.48
CA SER A 152 22.91 -6.03 19.69
C SER A 152 22.45 -5.81 18.25
N THR A 153 21.46 -4.95 18.02
CA THR A 153 20.98 -4.60 16.69
C THR A 153 22.04 -3.94 15.81
N LEU A 154 22.91 -3.09 16.37
CA LEU A 154 24.02 -2.47 15.66
C LEU A 154 25.12 -3.49 15.37
N VAL A 155 25.46 -4.33 16.34
CA VAL A 155 26.46 -5.40 16.19
C VAL A 155 26.02 -6.41 15.14
N ASN A 156 24.76 -6.84 15.15
CA ASN A 156 24.20 -7.74 14.14
C ASN A 156 24.19 -7.12 12.72
N ALA A 157 24.10 -5.79 12.63
CA ALA A 157 24.25 -5.07 11.38
C ALA A 157 25.73 -4.89 10.96
N GLY A 158 26.69 -5.46 11.65
CA GLY A 158 28.13 -5.33 11.38
C GLY A 158 28.70 -3.95 11.74
N LEU A 159 28.08 -3.27 12.72
CA LEU A 159 28.58 -2.01 13.27
C LEU A 159 29.20 -2.26 14.65
N GLN A 160 30.16 -1.42 15.03
CA GLN A 160 30.79 -1.46 16.33
C GLN A 160 30.40 -0.20 17.12
N VAL A 161 30.11 -0.38 18.40
CA VAL A 161 29.90 0.74 19.34
C VAL A 161 31.19 0.86 20.18
N ILE A 162 31.84 1.99 20.02
CA ILE A 162 33.14 2.29 20.67
C ILE A 162 32.87 3.22 21.83
N ASP A 163 33.35 2.87 22.99
CA ASP A 163 33.37 3.70 24.18
C ASP A 163 34.48 4.74 24.08
N ASN A 164 34.11 6.01 24.07
CA ASN A 164 35.05 7.14 24.00
C ASN A 164 34.83 8.11 25.18
N GLY A 165 34.95 7.59 26.41
CA GLY A 165 34.76 8.34 27.64
C GLY A 165 33.30 8.71 27.90
N ASP A 166 32.94 9.98 27.78
CA ASP A 166 31.56 10.47 28.00
C ASP A 166 30.59 10.17 26.84
N LEU A 167 31.13 9.71 25.71
CA LEU A 167 30.39 9.45 24.50
C LEU A 167 30.56 8.00 24.03
N LEU A 168 29.49 7.46 23.47
CA LEU A 168 29.56 6.26 22.65
C LEU A 168 29.57 6.67 21.17
N VAL A 169 30.42 6.05 20.36
CA VAL A 169 30.59 6.36 18.93
C VAL A 169 30.36 5.08 18.12
N VAL A 170 29.64 5.22 16.99
CA VAL A 170 29.41 4.08 16.08
C VAL A 170 30.42 4.13 14.94
N SER A 171 31.06 2.96 14.68
CA SER A 171 31.98 2.73 13.57
C SER A 171 31.62 1.45 12.82
N GLY A 172 32.02 1.34 11.56
CA GLY A 172 31.82 0.16 10.73
C GLY A 172 31.67 0.47 9.25
N ASP A 173 31.60 -0.60 8.45
CA ASP A 173 31.43 -0.48 7.00
C ASP A 173 30.03 -0.05 6.61
N ARG A 174 29.94 0.76 5.54
CA ARG A 174 28.68 1.25 4.94
C ARG A 174 27.78 1.97 5.96
N ILE A 175 28.38 2.75 6.85
CA ILE A 175 27.69 3.43 7.95
C ILE A 175 26.55 4.34 7.45
N PHE A 176 26.67 4.93 6.27
CA PHE A 176 25.64 5.78 5.66
C PHE A 176 24.39 5.01 5.20
N GLU A 177 24.57 3.76 4.73
CA GLU A 177 23.45 2.89 4.34
C GLU A 177 22.65 2.45 5.57
N LYS A 178 23.32 2.35 6.73
CA LYS A 178 22.77 1.89 8.00
C LYS A 178 22.27 3.03 8.91
N LYS A 179 22.19 4.27 8.40
CA LYS A 179 21.82 5.47 9.18
C LYS A 179 20.52 5.34 9.98
N ASN A 180 19.51 4.61 9.43
CA ASN A 180 18.23 4.45 10.10
C ASN A 180 18.33 3.53 11.33
N ILE A 181 19.11 2.45 11.25
CA ILE A 181 19.37 1.54 12.37
C ILE A 181 20.13 2.30 13.47
N ILE A 182 21.11 3.11 13.11
CA ILE A 182 21.92 3.90 14.03
C ILE A 182 21.07 4.96 14.75
N LYS A 183 20.17 5.66 14.00
CA LYS A 183 19.23 6.61 14.59
C LYS A 183 18.25 5.95 15.56
N ASN A 184 17.72 4.78 15.18
CA ASN A 184 16.78 4.04 16.02
C ASN A 184 17.42 3.54 17.31
N ALA A 185 18.74 3.28 17.30
CA ALA A 185 19.52 2.97 18.50
C ALA A 185 19.84 4.20 19.38
N GLY A 186 19.35 5.41 19.02
CA GLY A 186 19.48 6.63 19.81
C GLY A 186 20.71 7.49 19.51
N PHE A 187 21.51 7.13 18.52
CA PHE A 187 22.69 7.92 18.14
C PHE A 187 22.31 9.12 17.27
N ARG A 188 23.07 10.21 17.40
CA ARG A 188 22.93 11.45 16.64
C ARG A 188 24.16 11.66 15.74
N TRP A 189 23.96 12.27 14.58
CA TRP A 189 25.04 12.60 13.66
C TRP A 189 25.72 13.91 14.05
N ASN A 190 27.04 13.89 14.19
CA ASN A 190 27.87 15.08 14.32
C ASN A 190 28.49 15.41 12.96
N GLY A 191 28.04 16.52 12.36
CA GLY A 191 28.51 16.94 11.04
C GLY A 191 29.96 17.47 11.03
N GLN A 192 30.47 17.98 12.16
CA GLN A 192 31.83 18.49 12.26
C GLN A 192 32.85 17.36 12.30
N ASN A 193 32.59 16.36 13.14
CA ASN A 193 33.50 15.21 13.31
C ASN A 193 33.17 14.03 12.39
N LYS A 194 32.08 14.14 11.60
CA LYS A 194 31.57 13.10 10.70
C LYS A 194 31.37 11.75 11.40
N THR A 195 30.82 11.77 12.61
CA THR A 195 30.63 10.59 13.46
C THR A 195 29.19 10.51 13.99
N TRP A 196 28.72 9.27 14.23
CA TRP A 196 27.51 9.03 15.00
C TRP A 196 27.86 8.88 16.47
N TYR A 197 27.22 9.64 17.36
CA TYR A 197 27.51 9.66 18.79
C TYR A 197 26.26 9.61 19.64
N MET A 198 26.38 9.16 20.87
CA MET A 198 25.39 9.21 21.93
C MET A 198 26.08 9.56 23.25
N GLN A 199 25.53 10.47 24.03
CA GLN A 199 26.03 10.76 25.37
C GLN A 199 25.67 9.62 26.33
N LYS A 200 26.64 9.19 27.12
CA LYS A 200 26.36 8.33 28.27
C LYS A 200 25.55 9.14 29.29
N ARG A 201 24.45 8.58 29.76
CA ARG A 201 23.77 9.15 30.93
C ARG A 201 24.56 8.72 32.16
N GLU A 202 24.99 9.66 32.98
CA GLU A 202 25.49 9.36 34.31
C GLU A 202 24.43 8.57 35.06
N ALA A 203 24.84 7.44 35.65
CA ALA A 203 23.99 6.69 36.58
C ALA A 203 23.79 7.57 37.82
N ALA A 204 22.55 8.02 38.02
CA ALA A 204 22.13 8.69 39.25
C ALA A 204 21.91 7.67 40.36
#